data_0731259c308b887fc901a9972ba7ad86
#
_entry.id   0731259c308b887fc901a9972ba7ad86
#
_cell.length_a   1.000
_cell.length_b   1.000
_cell.length_c   1.000
_cell.angle_alpha   90.00
_cell.angle_beta   90.00
_cell.angle_gamma   90.00
#
_symmetry.space_group_name_H-M   'P 1'
#
loop_
_entity.id
_entity.type
_entity.pdbx_description
1 polymer ?
#
loop_
_entity_poly.entity_id
_entity_poly.type
_entity_poly.pdbx_seq_one_letter_code
_entity_poly.pdbx_strand_id
1 'polypeptide(L)'
;LTEKDSNVEVAVAVLQRPDGTFLMAQRPQGRAYEGYWEFPGGKVEAGESSYHALVRELHEELGIEVEKAYPWLTRVFTYPHATVRLNFFRVTSWEGEPHGREGQLLSWQRLPDLSVAPILPANIPIMRALQLPHLYAISNATELGTEVFLQRLQLALNNGLRLLQIREKDFPRPVLRELSLRAVELAHGSGARVLINADIELAQEVGADGVQLTGAQLAACDARPDFELCAASCHSAEELHRAAELSLDFALLSPVLPTKSHPGAVNLGWDRFATMAASCSIPVYALGGLQMQDMEMAWQKGAHGIALLRQAW
;
A
#
# COMPACT_ATOMS: atom_id res chain seq x y z
N LEU A 1 0.02 -39.50 -6.95
CA LEU A 1 0.67 -38.25 -6.51
C LEU A 1 0.98 -37.45 -7.76
N THR A 2 0.09 -36.57 -8.18
CA THR A 2 0.07 -35.95 -9.50
C THR A 2 0.05 -34.44 -9.33
N GLU A 3 1.03 -33.77 -9.94
CA GLU A 3 1.01 -32.41 -10.58
C GLU A 3 -0.18 -31.50 -10.23
N LYS A 4 -0.25 -30.97 -8.99
CA LYS A 4 -1.21 -29.94 -8.63
C LYS A 4 -0.58 -28.69 -8.00
N ASP A 5 0.73 -28.52 -8.06
CA ASP A 5 1.45 -27.44 -7.39
C ASP A 5 2.27 -26.51 -8.33
N SER A 6 1.89 -26.36 -9.58
CA SER A 6 2.40 -25.24 -10.38
C SER A 6 1.51 -24.02 -10.12
N ASN A 7 1.90 -23.14 -9.22
CA ASN A 7 1.29 -21.81 -9.11
C ASN A 7 1.39 -21.13 -10.48
N VAL A 8 0.25 -20.87 -11.10
CA VAL A 8 0.21 -20.08 -12.34
C VAL A 8 0.60 -18.66 -11.99
N GLU A 9 1.72 -18.19 -12.55
CA GLU A 9 2.15 -16.80 -12.41
C GLU A 9 1.32 -15.91 -13.34
N VAL A 10 0.84 -14.77 -12.81
CA VAL A 10 0.03 -13.81 -13.55
C VAL A 10 0.57 -12.41 -13.28
N ALA A 11 0.74 -11.61 -14.32
CA ALA A 11 1.04 -10.19 -14.23
C ALA A 11 -0.27 -9.39 -14.33
N VAL A 12 -0.50 -8.48 -13.39
CA VAL A 12 -1.75 -7.74 -13.26
C VAL A 12 -1.48 -6.23 -13.24
N ALA A 13 -2.17 -5.48 -14.08
CA ALA A 13 -2.00 -4.05 -14.22
C ALA A 13 -3.07 -3.25 -13.48
N VAL A 14 -2.65 -2.43 -12.53
CA VAL A 14 -3.47 -1.35 -12.01
C VAL A 14 -3.14 -0.09 -12.80
N LEU A 15 -3.87 0.14 -13.92
CA LEU A 15 -3.73 1.36 -14.70
C LEU A 15 -4.39 2.51 -13.94
N GLN A 16 -3.61 3.54 -13.61
CA GLN A 16 -4.09 4.69 -12.85
C GLN A 16 -3.87 5.98 -13.62
N ARG A 17 -4.92 6.80 -13.72
CA ARG A 17 -4.85 8.18 -14.23
C ARG A 17 -4.45 9.15 -13.12
N PRO A 18 -3.92 10.35 -13.47
CA PRO A 18 -3.57 11.37 -12.49
C PRO A 18 -4.74 11.84 -11.61
N ASP A 19 -5.98 11.70 -12.09
CA ASP A 19 -7.19 12.04 -11.35
C ASP A 19 -7.59 10.99 -10.31
N GLY A 20 -6.81 9.89 -10.17
CA GLY A 20 -7.02 8.80 -9.23
C GLY A 20 -7.99 7.72 -9.72
N THR A 21 -8.52 7.82 -10.95
CA THR A 21 -9.29 6.73 -11.54
C THR A 21 -8.39 5.57 -11.98
N PHE A 22 -8.94 4.36 -11.97
CA PHE A 22 -8.25 3.15 -12.41
C PHE A 22 -9.13 2.31 -13.33
N LEU A 23 -8.49 1.55 -14.23
CA LEU A 23 -9.18 0.74 -15.23
C LEU A 23 -9.55 -0.63 -14.69
N MET A 24 -10.79 -1.05 -14.96
CA MET A 24 -11.28 -2.41 -14.77
C MET A 24 -11.73 -2.99 -16.11
N ALA A 25 -11.52 -4.28 -16.30
CA ALA A 25 -11.97 -5.05 -17.44
C ALA A 25 -13.00 -6.11 -16.99
N GLN A 26 -14.05 -6.31 -17.79
CA GLN A 26 -15.02 -7.37 -17.53
C GLN A 26 -14.58 -8.68 -18.19
N ARG A 27 -14.60 -9.77 -17.43
CA ARG A 27 -14.24 -11.10 -17.94
C ARG A 27 -15.24 -11.55 -19.04
N PRO A 28 -14.74 -11.91 -20.22
CA PRO A 28 -15.59 -12.26 -21.36
C PRO A 28 -16.33 -13.58 -21.14
N GLN A 29 -17.32 -13.82 -22.00
CA GLN A 29 -18.12 -15.05 -22.02
C GLN A 29 -17.24 -16.30 -22.18
N GLY A 30 -17.64 -17.41 -21.52
CA GLY A 30 -16.95 -18.69 -21.61
C GLY A 30 -15.70 -18.84 -20.73
N ARG A 31 -15.27 -17.79 -20.02
CA ARG A 31 -14.19 -17.88 -19.03
C ARG A 31 -14.74 -18.08 -17.62
N ALA A 32 -13.95 -18.70 -16.73
CA ALA A 32 -14.30 -18.79 -15.31
C ALA A 32 -14.57 -17.37 -14.73
N TYR A 33 -15.62 -17.23 -13.91
CA TYR A 33 -16.08 -15.96 -13.40
C TYR A 33 -16.53 -14.98 -14.50
N GLU A 34 -17.20 -15.46 -15.54
CA GLU A 34 -17.79 -14.65 -16.59
C GLU A 34 -18.60 -13.48 -16.01
N GLY A 35 -18.42 -12.28 -16.58
CA GLY A 35 -19.10 -11.06 -16.15
C GLY A 35 -18.52 -10.38 -14.92
N TYR A 36 -17.58 -11.00 -14.19
CA TYR A 36 -16.86 -10.34 -13.10
C TYR A 36 -15.87 -9.30 -13.63
N TRP A 37 -15.65 -8.25 -12.84
CA TRP A 37 -14.68 -7.20 -13.13
C TRP A 37 -13.36 -7.45 -12.42
N GLU A 38 -12.29 -7.27 -13.17
CA GLU A 38 -10.92 -7.50 -12.69
C GLU A 38 -9.96 -6.43 -13.23
N PHE A 39 -8.76 -6.37 -12.65
CA PHE A 39 -7.66 -5.63 -13.24
C PHE A 39 -7.15 -6.38 -14.47
N PRO A 40 -6.85 -5.68 -15.60
CA PRO A 40 -6.34 -6.32 -16.81
C PRO A 40 -4.96 -6.97 -16.57
N GLY A 41 -4.66 -7.98 -17.37
CA GLY A 41 -3.38 -8.71 -17.30
C GLY A 41 -3.55 -10.19 -17.58
N GLY A 42 -2.43 -10.90 -17.67
CA GLY A 42 -2.43 -12.28 -18.06
C GLY A 42 -1.30 -13.12 -17.54
N LYS A 43 -1.19 -14.34 -18.05
CA LYS A 43 -0.22 -15.34 -17.58
C LYS A 43 1.20 -14.96 -17.97
N VAL A 44 2.14 -15.21 -17.05
CA VAL A 44 3.56 -15.13 -17.34
C VAL A 44 3.95 -16.41 -18.09
N GLU A 45 4.54 -16.28 -19.27
CA GLU A 45 4.99 -17.39 -20.09
C GLU A 45 6.37 -17.92 -19.64
N ALA A 46 6.72 -19.11 -20.08
CA ALA A 46 7.98 -19.72 -19.73
C ALA A 46 9.19 -18.90 -20.22
N GLY A 47 10.07 -18.51 -19.30
CA GLY A 47 11.24 -17.69 -19.61
C GLY A 47 10.97 -16.17 -19.67
N GLU A 48 9.74 -15.74 -19.44
CA GLU A 48 9.34 -14.34 -19.41
C GLU A 48 9.39 -13.79 -17.98
N SER A 49 9.74 -12.52 -17.81
CA SER A 49 9.55 -11.85 -16.52
C SER A 49 8.12 -11.36 -16.37
N SER A 50 7.63 -11.21 -15.14
CA SER A 50 6.28 -10.67 -14.89
C SER A 50 6.09 -9.25 -15.46
N TYR A 51 7.16 -8.46 -15.57
CA TYR A 51 7.11 -7.15 -16.22
C TYR A 51 6.91 -7.28 -17.75
N HIS A 52 7.63 -8.19 -18.40
CA HIS A 52 7.47 -8.41 -19.84
C HIS A 52 6.10 -9.00 -20.16
N ALA A 53 5.60 -9.93 -19.35
CA ALA A 53 4.24 -10.43 -19.47
C ALA A 53 3.21 -9.31 -19.35
N LEU A 54 3.37 -8.40 -18.37
CA LEU A 54 2.50 -7.23 -18.22
C LEU A 54 2.43 -6.40 -19.51
N VAL A 55 3.60 -6.04 -20.05
CA VAL A 55 3.69 -5.21 -21.29
C VAL A 55 3.04 -5.90 -22.47
N ARG A 56 3.33 -7.19 -22.68
CA ARG A 56 2.75 -8.00 -23.76
C ARG A 56 1.23 -8.09 -23.62
N GLU A 57 0.72 -8.47 -22.45
CA GLU A 57 -0.72 -8.63 -22.19
C GLU A 57 -1.49 -7.32 -22.38
N LEU A 58 -0.96 -6.19 -21.91
CA LEU A 58 -1.60 -4.90 -22.08
C LEU A 58 -1.60 -4.43 -23.55
N HIS A 59 -0.55 -4.76 -24.30
CA HIS A 59 -0.55 -4.53 -25.74
C HIS A 59 -1.60 -5.41 -26.44
N GLU A 60 -1.65 -6.71 -26.13
CA GLU A 60 -2.57 -7.66 -26.74
C GLU A 60 -4.04 -7.37 -26.39
N GLU A 61 -4.34 -7.21 -25.10
CA GLU A 61 -5.71 -7.05 -24.60
C GLU A 61 -6.28 -5.64 -24.74
N LEU A 62 -5.44 -4.60 -24.57
CA LEU A 62 -5.88 -3.21 -24.49
C LEU A 62 -5.36 -2.31 -25.59
N GLY A 63 -4.36 -2.75 -26.36
CA GLY A 63 -3.78 -1.97 -27.45
C GLY A 63 -2.97 -0.76 -27.00
N ILE A 64 -2.36 -0.81 -25.82
CA ILE A 64 -1.56 0.27 -25.28
C ILE A 64 -0.08 -0.14 -25.18
N GLU A 65 0.81 0.85 -25.24
CA GLU A 65 2.23 0.69 -25.02
C GLU A 65 2.59 1.24 -23.63
N VAL A 66 3.07 0.37 -22.75
CA VAL A 66 3.42 0.74 -21.37
C VAL A 66 4.73 1.54 -21.34
N GLU A 67 4.70 2.75 -20.81
CA GLU A 67 5.89 3.59 -20.61
C GLU A 67 6.42 3.51 -19.18
N LYS A 68 5.52 3.54 -18.19
CA LYS A 68 5.89 3.48 -16.77
C LYS A 68 5.00 2.50 -16.02
N ALA A 69 5.63 1.46 -15.48
CA ALA A 69 5.00 0.52 -14.56
C ALA A 69 5.94 0.22 -13.39
N TYR A 70 5.38 0.20 -12.18
CA TYR A 70 6.11 -0.05 -10.95
C TYR A 70 5.63 -1.34 -10.30
N PRO A 71 6.53 -2.26 -9.88
CA PRO A 71 6.14 -3.42 -9.10
C PRO A 71 5.46 -2.95 -7.81
N TRP A 72 4.46 -3.71 -7.34
CA TRP A 72 3.73 -3.26 -6.16
C TRP A 72 3.49 -4.38 -5.16
N LEU A 73 2.53 -5.26 -5.42
CA LEU A 73 2.12 -6.32 -4.50
C LEU A 73 2.23 -7.68 -5.17
N THR A 74 2.53 -8.71 -4.38
CA THR A 74 2.43 -10.10 -4.83
C THR A 74 1.45 -10.85 -3.92
N ARG A 75 0.42 -11.47 -4.51
CA ARG A 75 -0.57 -12.22 -3.76
C ARG A 75 -0.76 -13.61 -4.33
N VAL A 76 -0.89 -14.59 -3.45
CA VAL A 76 -1.33 -15.94 -3.84
C VAL A 76 -2.83 -16.03 -3.55
N PHE A 77 -3.58 -16.49 -4.53
CA PHE A 77 -5.02 -16.73 -4.39
C PHE A 77 -5.40 -18.09 -4.94
N THR A 78 -6.15 -18.86 -4.13
CA THR A 78 -6.61 -20.18 -4.51
C THR A 78 -8.08 -20.11 -4.92
N TYR A 79 -8.32 -20.31 -6.21
CA TYR A 79 -9.64 -20.55 -6.78
C TYR A 79 -10.00 -22.05 -6.68
N PRO A 80 -11.27 -22.45 -6.80
CA PRO A 80 -11.65 -23.87 -6.81
C PRO A 80 -10.92 -24.73 -7.85
N HIS A 81 -10.44 -24.11 -8.92
CA HIS A 81 -9.82 -24.78 -10.07
C HIS A 81 -8.30 -24.55 -10.22
N ALA A 82 -7.71 -23.59 -9.53
CA ALA A 82 -6.29 -23.29 -9.63
C ALA A 82 -5.80 -22.38 -8.49
N THR A 83 -4.53 -22.53 -8.11
CA THR A 83 -3.82 -21.54 -7.29
C THR A 83 -3.00 -20.65 -8.21
N VAL A 84 -3.15 -19.33 -8.05
CA VAL A 84 -2.46 -18.31 -8.86
C VAL A 84 -1.60 -17.41 -7.99
N ARG A 85 -0.45 -17.03 -8.52
CA ARG A 85 0.40 -15.99 -7.95
C ARG A 85 0.26 -14.73 -8.81
N LEU A 86 -0.35 -13.70 -8.23
CA LEU A 86 -0.67 -12.45 -8.87
C LEU A 86 0.41 -11.42 -8.55
N ASN A 87 1.13 -10.96 -9.57
CA ASN A 87 2.15 -9.91 -9.46
C ASN A 87 1.52 -8.60 -9.96
N PHE A 88 1.15 -7.71 -9.02
CA PHE A 88 0.50 -6.45 -9.33
C PHE A 88 1.52 -5.36 -9.64
N PHE A 89 1.26 -4.61 -10.69
CA PHE A 89 2.02 -3.43 -11.10
C PHE A 89 1.11 -2.21 -11.15
N ARG A 90 1.62 -1.07 -10.71
CA ARG A 90 1.00 0.23 -10.99
C ARG A 90 1.48 0.75 -12.32
N VAL A 91 0.57 0.92 -13.26
CA VAL A 91 0.85 1.50 -14.58
C VAL A 91 0.35 2.94 -14.55
N THR A 92 1.28 3.90 -14.64
CA THR A 92 1.01 5.33 -14.47
C THR A 92 1.22 6.14 -15.74
N SER A 93 1.84 5.53 -16.77
CA SER A 93 2.04 6.16 -18.07
C SER A 93 2.04 5.10 -19.17
N TRP A 94 1.34 5.40 -20.28
CA TRP A 94 1.23 4.56 -21.45
C TRP A 94 0.86 5.39 -22.69
N GLU A 95 1.19 4.90 -23.87
CA GLU A 95 0.70 5.44 -25.15
C GLU A 95 -0.53 4.67 -25.65
N GLY A 96 -1.43 5.36 -26.34
CA GLY A 96 -2.66 4.79 -26.89
C GLY A 96 -3.86 4.93 -25.94
N GLU A 97 -5.06 4.71 -26.49
CA GLU A 97 -6.31 4.70 -25.71
C GLU A 97 -6.73 3.25 -25.42
N PRO A 98 -6.85 2.84 -24.17
CA PRO A 98 -7.24 1.47 -23.83
C PRO A 98 -8.59 1.09 -24.43
N HIS A 99 -8.65 -0.01 -25.16
CA HIS A 99 -9.86 -0.59 -25.74
C HIS A 99 -9.83 -2.12 -25.69
N GLY A 100 -10.98 -2.75 -25.46
CA GLY A 100 -11.06 -4.21 -25.32
C GLY A 100 -10.89 -4.93 -26.65
N ARG A 101 -9.70 -5.44 -26.92
CA ARG A 101 -9.39 -6.17 -28.16
C ARG A 101 -9.93 -7.61 -28.19
N GLU A 102 -10.22 -8.18 -27.03
CA GLU A 102 -10.81 -9.51 -26.87
C GLU A 102 -12.34 -9.46 -26.63
N GLY A 103 -12.97 -8.31 -26.87
CA GLY A 103 -14.41 -8.11 -26.67
C GLY A 103 -14.81 -7.85 -25.20
N GLN A 104 -13.86 -7.71 -24.30
CA GLN A 104 -14.11 -7.33 -22.90
C GLN A 104 -14.58 -5.88 -22.81
N LEU A 105 -15.54 -5.62 -21.90
CA LEU A 105 -15.92 -4.26 -21.54
C LEU A 105 -14.87 -3.65 -20.62
N LEU A 106 -14.60 -2.37 -20.80
CA LEU A 106 -13.69 -1.59 -19.97
C LEU A 106 -14.45 -0.49 -19.24
N SER A 107 -14.04 -0.20 -18.00
CA SER A 107 -14.64 0.87 -17.22
C SER A 107 -13.62 1.53 -16.29
N TRP A 108 -13.53 2.85 -16.35
CA TRP A 108 -12.74 3.64 -15.41
C TRP A 108 -13.51 3.80 -14.12
N GLN A 109 -12.89 3.41 -13.01
CA GLN A 109 -13.49 3.37 -11.70
C GLN A 109 -12.81 4.33 -10.73
N ARG A 110 -13.52 4.75 -9.68
CA ARG A 110 -13.00 5.56 -8.58
C ARG A 110 -13.47 4.98 -7.25
N LEU A 111 -12.58 4.92 -6.27
CA LEU A 111 -12.95 4.55 -4.90
C LEU A 111 -13.38 5.80 -4.10
N PRO A 112 -14.36 5.64 -3.17
CA PRO A 112 -15.00 4.36 -2.81
C PRO A 112 -16.15 3.93 -3.75
N ASP A 113 -16.57 4.78 -4.67
CA ASP A 113 -17.81 4.63 -5.44
C ASP A 113 -17.56 3.85 -6.74
N LEU A 114 -17.60 2.52 -6.65
CA LEU A 114 -17.52 1.65 -7.84
C LEU A 114 -18.86 1.61 -8.56
N SER A 115 -18.83 1.82 -9.89
CA SER A 115 -20.01 1.72 -10.76
C SER A 115 -20.17 0.34 -11.40
N VAL A 116 -19.25 -0.58 -11.15
CA VAL A 116 -19.24 -1.93 -11.72
C VAL A 116 -19.23 -3.02 -10.65
N ALA A 117 -19.91 -4.12 -10.91
CA ALA A 117 -19.99 -5.30 -10.05
C ALA A 117 -20.40 -6.53 -10.88
N PRO A 118 -20.13 -7.77 -10.42
CA PRO A 118 -19.31 -8.12 -9.25
C PRO A 118 -17.81 -7.98 -9.51
N ILE A 119 -17.03 -7.76 -8.44
CA ILE A 119 -15.56 -7.71 -8.52
C ILE A 119 -14.98 -9.08 -8.26
N LEU A 120 -13.94 -9.46 -9.01
CA LEU A 120 -13.23 -10.72 -8.82
C LEU A 120 -12.62 -10.79 -7.40
N PRO A 121 -12.87 -11.88 -6.62
CA PRO A 121 -12.48 -11.92 -5.21
C PRO A 121 -11.01 -11.62 -4.93
N ALA A 122 -10.09 -12.05 -5.79
CA ALA A 122 -8.66 -11.78 -5.64
C ALA A 122 -8.31 -10.28 -5.70
N ASN A 123 -9.17 -9.44 -6.29
CA ASN A 123 -8.94 -8.00 -6.48
C ASN A 123 -9.47 -7.15 -5.30
N ILE A 124 -10.35 -7.69 -4.45
CA ILE A 124 -10.94 -6.95 -3.32
C ILE A 124 -9.87 -6.37 -2.38
N PRO A 125 -8.82 -7.11 -1.96
CA PRO A 125 -7.76 -6.55 -1.14
C PRO A 125 -6.95 -5.43 -1.82
N ILE A 126 -6.85 -5.47 -3.16
CA ILE A 126 -6.17 -4.44 -3.94
C ILE A 126 -6.97 -3.14 -3.93
N MET A 127 -8.31 -3.22 -3.97
CA MET A 127 -9.18 -2.04 -3.81
C MET A 127 -8.96 -1.33 -2.47
N ARG A 128 -8.78 -2.08 -1.38
CA ARG A 128 -8.44 -1.51 -0.06
C ARG A 128 -7.07 -0.85 -0.08
N ALA A 129 -6.08 -1.53 -0.66
CA ALA A 129 -4.73 -0.99 -0.79
C ALA A 129 -4.67 0.31 -1.62
N LEU A 130 -5.53 0.45 -2.65
CA LEU A 130 -5.62 1.65 -3.47
C LEU A 130 -6.16 2.89 -2.72
N GLN A 131 -6.85 2.69 -1.59
CA GLN A 131 -7.33 3.79 -0.76
C GLN A 131 -6.25 4.37 0.16
N LEU A 132 -5.09 3.72 0.25
CA LEU A 132 -3.97 4.21 1.04
C LEU A 132 -3.21 5.29 0.29
N PRO A 133 -2.96 6.47 0.90
CA PRO A 133 -2.13 7.52 0.29
C PRO A 133 -0.68 7.07 0.10
N HIS A 134 0.05 7.68 -0.83
CA HIS A 134 1.46 7.39 -1.04
C HIS A 134 2.39 8.01 0.03
N LEU A 135 1.91 9.02 0.74
CA LEU A 135 2.64 9.66 1.83
C LEU A 135 2.00 9.29 3.18
N TYR A 136 2.82 8.74 4.07
CA TYR A 136 2.49 8.50 5.46
C TYR A 136 3.35 9.41 6.35
N ALA A 137 2.75 10.47 6.91
CA ALA A 137 3.47 11.39 7.78
C ALA A 137 3.53 10.84 9.22
N ILE A 138 4.67 11.04 9.88
CA ILE A 138 4.87 10.69 11.28
C ILE A 138 5.06 11.98 12.07
N SER A 139 4.37 12.14 13.19
CA SER A 139 4.45 13.34 14.02
C SER A 139 5.88 13.63 14.49
N ASN A 140 6.19 14.89 14.74
CA ASN A 140 7.48 15.37 15.22
C ASN A 140 7.32 16.50 16.26
N ALA A 141 6.33 16.38 17.14
CA ALA A 141 6.03 17.38 18.16
C ALA A 141 7.13 17.47 19.23
N THR A 142 7.86 16.37 19.47
CA THR A 142 9.03 16.36 20.37
C THR A 142 10.10 17.37 19.92
N GLU A 143 10.37 17.52 18.64
CA GLU A 143 11.38 18.47 18.14
C GLU A 143 10.80 19.87 17.88
N LEU A 144 9.56 19.95 17.42
CA LEU A 144 8.93 21.21 17.00
C LEU A 144 8.21 21.95 18.10
N GLY A 145 7.81 21.25 19.17
CA GLY A 145 6.80 21.68 20.11
C GLY A 145 5.39 21.48 19.60
N THR A 146 4.46 21.23 20.53
CA THR A 146 3.07 20.85 20.23
C THR A 146 2.35 21.85 19.32
N GLU A 147 2.40 23.14 19.64
CA GLU A 147 1.67 24.16 18.91
C GLU A 147 2.22 24.36 17.48
N VAL A 148 3.54 24.36 17.32
CA VAL A 148 4.16 24.47 15.99
C VAL A 148 3.86 23.23 15.15
N PHE A 149 3.88 22.05 15.75
CA PHE A 149 3.51 20.81 15.07
C PHE A 149 2.06 20.88 14.56
N LEU A 150 1.10 21.27 15.40
CA LEU A 150 -0.31 21.33 15.00
C LEU A 150 -0.56 22.37 13.89
N GLN A 151 0.14 23.53 13.94
CA GLN A 151 0.10 24.50 12.84
C GLN A 151 0.61 23.90 11.51
N ARG A 152 1.75 23.18 11.55
CA ARG A 152 2.30 22.51 10.37
C ARG A 152 1.42 21.36 9.89
N LEU A 153 0.81 20.62 10.82
CA LEU A 153 -0.17 19.58 10.48
C LEU A 153 -1.34 20.19 9.69
N GLN A 154 -1.91 21.30 10.16
CA GLN A 154 -3.01 21.97 9.43
C GLN A 154 -2.58 22.40 8.01
N LEU A 155 -1.37 22.92 7.84
CA LEU A 155 -0.83 23.28 6.53
C LEU A 155 -0.64 22.03 5.64
N ALA A 156 -0.10 20.95 6.20
CA ALA A 156 0.08 19.70 5.47
C ALA A 156 -1.25 19.08 5.03
N LEU A 157 -2.27 19.10 5.90
CA LEU A 157 -3.64 18.65 5.59
C LEU A 157 -4.26 19.47 4.46
N ASN A 158 -4.12 20.80 4.49
CA ASN A 158 -4.56 21.70 3.43
C ASN A 158 -3.85 21.41 2.09
N ASN A 159 -2.60 20.94 2.15
CA ASN A 159 -1.79 20.53 0.99
C ASN A 159 -1.97 19.06 0.59
N GLY A 160 -2.99 18.38 1.13
CA GLY A 160 -3.36 17.05 0.67
C GLY A 160 -2.80 15.88 1.49
N LEU A 161 -2.20 16.10 2.66
CA LEU A 161 -1.88 14.99 3.57
C LEU A 161 -3.17 14.27 3.98
N ARG A 162 -3.16 12.92 3.90
CA ARG A 162 -4.35 12.08 4.18
C ARG A 162 -4.08 10.89 5.10
N LEU A 163 -2.83 10.69 5.55
CA LEU A 163 -2.47 9.62 6.47
C LEU A 163 -1.37 10.08 7.43
N LEU A 164 -1.67 9.99 8.73
CA LEU A 164 -0.81 10.48 9.81
C LEU A 164 -0.61 9.41 10.87
N GLN A 165 0.60 9.31 11.42
CA GLN A 165 0.91 8.59 12.66
C GLN A 165 1.27 9.57 13.77
N ILE A 166 0.61 9.47 14.91
CA ILE A 166 1.05 10.15 16.13
C ILE A 166 2.03 9.23 16.86
N ARG A 167 3.29 9.71 17.00
CA ARG A 167 4.39 8.93 17.59
C ARG A 167 5.35 9.85 18.33
N GLU A 168 5.02 10.15 19.58
CA GLU A 168 5.84 10.96 20.50
C GLU A 168 6.22 10.10 21.73
N LYS A 169 7.35 9.38 21.62
CA LYS A 169 7.74 8.34 22.59
C LYS A 169 8.01 8.88 23.99
N ASP A 170 8.46 10.13 24.07
CA ASP A 170 8.93 10.75 25.30
C ASP A 170 7.85 11.63 25.97
N PHE A 171 6.66 11.72 25.35
CA PHE A 171 5.57 12.51 25.92
C PHE A 171 4.89 11.74 27.08
N PRO A 172 4.64 12.41 28.22
CA PRO A 172 3.75 11.89 29.24
C PRO A 172 2.34 11.61 28.65
N ARG A 173 1.69 10.52 29.10
CA ARG A 173 0.40 10.10 28.58
C ARG A 173 -0.66 11.23 28.51
N PRO A 174 -0.82 12.12 29.50
CA PRO A 174 -1.79 13.22 29.40
C PRO A 174 -1.48 14.19 28.26
N VAL A 175 -0.19 14.49 28.04
CA VAL A 175 0.25 15.38 26.94
C VAL A 175 0.07 14.70 25.59
N LEU A 176 0.41 13.41 25.48
CA LEU A 176 0.20 12.63 24.26
C LEU A 176 -1.29 12.55 23.91
N ARG A 177 -2.14 12.34 24.92
CA ARG A 177 -3.59 12.30 24.76
C ARG A 177 -4.15 13.61 24.19
N GLU A 178 -3.76 14.73 24.79
CA GLU A 178 -4.21 16.07 24.37
C GLU A 178 -3.75 16.37 22.94
N LEU A 179 -2.48 16.11 22.61
CA LEU A 179 -1.96 16.22 21.26
C LEU A 179 -2.74 15.34 20.27
N SER A 180 -3.01 14.09 20.64
CA SER A 180 -3.70 13.14 19.78
C SER A 180 -5.14 13.56 19.49
N LEU A 181 -5.89 14.02 20.50
CA LEU A 181 -7.26 14.53 20.31
C LEU A 181 -7.29 15.69 19.32
N ARG A 182 -6.41 16.69 19.48
CA ARG A 182 -6.34 17.84 18.57
C ARG A 182 -5.90 17.44 17.15
N ALA A 183 -4.96 16.49 17.03
CA ALA A 183 -4.50 16.00 15.74
C ALA A 183 -5.59 15.19 15.02
N VAL A 184 -6.35 14.36 15.73
CA VAL A 184 -7.48 13.60 15.17
C VAL A 184 -8.58 14.56 14.69
N GLU A 185 -8.95 15.56 15.48
CA GLU A 185 -9.95 16.56 15.09
C GLU A 185 -9.56 17.29 13.79
N LEU A 186 -8.31 17.78 13.71
CA LEU A 186 -7.80 18.47 12.51
C LEU A 186 -7.78 17.52 11.28
N ALA A 187 -7.32 16.30 11.48
CA ALA A 187 -7.21 15.30 10.40
C ALA A 187 -8.59 14.91 9.86
N HIS A 188 -9.54 14.59 10.73
CA HIS A 188 -10.90 14.22 10.35
C HIS A 188 -11.62 15.37 9.64
N GLY A 189 -11.43 16.61 10.10
CA GLY A 189 -11.95 17.82 9.42
C GLY A 189 -11.44 17.98 7.98
N SER A 190 -10.35 17.31 7.62
CA SER A 190 -9.73 17.32 6.28
C SER A 190 -9.89 15.98 5.53
N GLY A 191 -10.63 15.02 6.09
CA GLY A 191 -10.77 13.66 5.52
C GLY A 191 -9.48 12.84 5.55
N ALA A 192 -8.56 13.14 6.47
CA ALA A 192 -7.34 12.36 6.70
C ALA A 192 -7.54 11.37 7.85
N ARG A 193 -6.78 10.27 7.82
CA ARG A 193 -6.82 9.20 8.82
C ARG A 193 -5.61 9.26 9.74
N VAL A 194 -5.82 8.92 11.01
CA VAL A 194 -4.79 8.97 12.06
C VAL A 194 -4.60 7.60 12.70
N LEU A 195 -3.36 7.17 12.79
CA LEU A 195 -2.97 5.99 13.58
C LEU A 195 -2.18 6.44 14.80
N ILE A 196 -2.44 5.80 15.95
CA ILE A 196 -1.64 5.98 17.15
C ILE A 196 -0.56 4.90 17.21
N ASN A 197 0.68 5.31 17.51
CA ASN A 197 1.78 4.36 17.64
C ASN A 197 1.70 3.61 18.98
N ALA A 198 1.70 2.29 18.94
CA ALA A 198 1.81 1.35 20.05
C ALA A 198 0.67 1.35 21.09
N ASP A 199 -0.01 2.47 21.34
CA ASP A 199 -1.00 2.60 22.41
C ASP A 199 -2.42 2.37 21.87
N ILE A 200 -2.88 1.10 21.96
CA ILE A 200 -4.21 0.66 21.49
C ILE A 200 -5.33 1.34 22.29
N GLU A 201 -5.16 1.46 23.62
CA GLU A 201 -6.14 2.10 24.49
C GLU A 201 -6.28 3.59 24.17
N LEU A 202 -5.15 4.28 23.95
CA LEU A 202 -5.17 5.67 23.54
C LEU A 202 -5.84 5.85 22.17
N ALA A 203 -5.57 4.96 21.22
CA ALA A 203 -6.19 5.02 19.90
C ALA A 203 -7.73 4.95 19.99
N GLN A 204 -8.26 4.05 20.83
CA GLN A 204 -9.70 3.97 21.12
C GLN A 204 -10.23 5.22 21.84
N GLU A 205 -9.51 5.69 22.87
CA GLU A 205 -9.88 6.84 23.68
C GLU A 205 -10.02 8.14 22.87
N VAL A 206 -9.10 8.35 21.91
CA VAL A 206 -9.08 9.58 21.09
C VAL A 206 -9.88 9.47 19.79
N GLY A 207 -10.48 8.31 19.52
CA GLY A 207 -11.22 8.07 18.27
C GLY A 207 -10.34 8.06 17.03
N ALA A 208 -9.11 7.56 17.13
CA ALA A 208 -8.23 7.40 15.98
C ALA A 208 -8.73 6.29 15.04
N ASP A 209 -8.39 6.38 13.76
CA ASP A 209 -8.81 5.43 12.73
C ASP A 209 -8.04 4.10 12.84
N GLY A 210 -6.92 4.10 13.56
CA GLY A 210 -6.12 2.90 13.65
C GLY A 210 -4.94 2.94 14.60
N VAL A 211 -4.19 1.86 14.53
CA VAL A 211 -2.99 1.64 15.36
C VAL A 211 -1.80 1.19 14.52
N GLN A 212 -0.64 1.74 14.86
CA GLN A 212 0.66 1.30 14.33
C GLN A 212 1.35 0.42 15.37
N LEU A 213 1.39 -0.89 15.14
CA LEU A 213 2.08 -1.84 16.02
C LEU A 213 3.60 -1.69 15.92
N THR A 214 4.28 -1.82 17.04
CA THR A 214 5.73 -2.03 17.07
C THR A 214 6.07 -3.46 16.67
N GLY A 215 7.33 -3.76 16.28
CA GLY A 215 7.76 -5.13 15.98
C GLY A 215 7.53 -6.10 17.15
N ALA A 216 7.74 -5.65 18.39
CA ALA A 216 7.47 -6.47 19.58
C ALA A 216 5.97 -6.79 19.75
N GLN A 217 5.09 -5.81 19.52
CA GLN A 217 3.65 -6.03 19.56
C GLN A 217 3.19 -6.92 18.41
N LEU A 218 3.74 -6.74 17.21
CA LEU A 218 3.46 -7.59 16.05
C LEU A 218 3.81 -9.05 16.34
N ALA A 219 4.95 -9.30 16.96
CA ALA A 219 5.39 -10.65 17.33
C ALA A 219 4.50 -11.28 18.42
N ALA A 220 3.98 -10.48 19.35
CA ALA A 220 3.13 -10.94 20.45
C ALA A 220 1.63 -10.98 20.12
N CYS A 221 1.24 -10.46 18.95
CA CYS A 221 -0.17 -10.31 18.59
C CYS A 221 -0.71 -11.61 18.00
N ASP A 222 -1.78 -12.17 18.58
CA ASP A 222 -2.43 -13.39 18.09
C ASP A 222 -3.45 -13.10 16.99
N ALA A 223 -4.04 -11.91 16.99
CA ALA A 223 -5.05 -11.50 16.02
C ALA A 223 -4.91 -10.01 15.68
N ARG A 224 -5.40 -9.61 14.51
CA ARG A 224 -5.47 -8.20 14.11
C ARG A 224 -6.31 -7.40 15.11
N PRO A 225 -5.82 -6.25 15.61
CA PRO A 225 -6.64 -5.36 16.43
C PRO A 225 -7.90 -4.87 15.70
N ASP A 226 -8.95 -4.60 16.46
CA ASP A 226 -10.24 -4.15 15.90
C ASP A 226 -10.23 -2.64 15.65
N PHE A 227 -9.67 -2.25 14.52
CA PHE A 227 -9.65 -0.89 13.99
C PHE A 227 -9.85 -0.91 12.48
N GLU A 228 -10.28 0.22 11.91
CA GLU A 228 -10.36 0.39 10.47
C GLU A 228 -8.99 0.16 9.81
N LEU A 229 -7.94 0.78 10.38
CA LEU A 229 -6.56 0.63 9.91
C LEU A 229 -5.66 0.02 10.98
N CYS A 230 -4.95 -1.03 10.60
CA CYS A 230 -3.88 -1.62 11.39
C CYS A 230 -2.61 -1.74 10.58
N ALA A 231 -1.52 -1.23 11.12
CA ALA A 231 -0.23 -1.30 10.48
C ALA A 231 0.86 -1.77 11.46
N ALA A 232 2.02 -2.15 10.96
CA ALA A 232 3.16 -2.54 11.78
C ALA A 232 4.47 -1.95 11.29
N SER A 233 5.39 -1.70 12.23
CA SER A 233 6.79 -1.37 11.94
C SER A 233 7.59 -2.65 11.83
N CYS A 234 8.19 -2.88 10.65
CA CYS A 234 8.94 -4.08 10.30
C CYS A 234 10.38 -3.75 9.93
N HIS A 235 11.29 -4.69 10.25
CA HIS A 235 12.72 -4.58 10.01
C HIS A 235 13.29 -5.82 9.31
N SER A 236 12.44 -6.84 9.10
CA SER A 236 12.81 -8.11 8.46
C SER A 236 11.69 -8.65 7.55
N ALA A 237 12.03 -9.64 6.71
CA ALA A 237 11.06 -10.32 5.87
C ALA A 237 10.05 -11.13 6.70
N GLU A 238 10.50 -11.71 7.82
CA GLU A 238 9.67 -12.47 8.75
C GLU A 238 8.60 -11.57 9.39
N GLU A 239 8.96 -10.35 9.79
CA GLU A 239 8.02 -9.38 10.33
C GLU A 239 7.01 -8.91 9.28
N LEU A 240 7.42 -8.71 8.01
CA LEU A 240 6.51 -8.42 6.91
C LEU A 240 5.54 -9.59 6.67
N HIS A 241 6.04 -10.82 6.70
CA HIS A 241 5.20 -12.01 6.57
C HIS A 241 4.18 -12.10 7.71
N ARG A 242 4.63 -11.86 8.96
CA ARG A 242 3.73 -11.85 10.12
C ARG A 242 2.65 -10.77 10.03
N ALA A 243 2.99 -9.58 9.56
CA ALA A 243 2.02 -8.51 9.31
C ALA A 243 0.97 -8.91 8.26
N ALA A 244 1.40 -9.60 7.21
CA ALA A 244 0.51 -10.12 6.18
C ALA A 244 -0.40 -11.26 6.68
N GLU A 245 0.13 -12.20 7.49
CA GLU A 245 -0.66 -13.27 8.14
C GLU A 245 -1.79 -12.71 9.00
N LEU A 246 -1.50 -11.67 9.79
CA LEU A 246 -2.48 -10.97 10.59
C LEU A 246 -3.44 -10.11 9.76
N SER A 247 -3.30 -10.09 8.43
CA SER A 247 -4.11 -9.27 7.53
C SER A 247 -4.09 -7.79 7.89
N LEU A 248 -2.93 -7.26 8.29
CA LEU A 248 -2.77 -5.83 8.51
C LEU A 248 -2.91 -5.08 7.17
N ASP A 249 -3.31 -3.82 7.23
CA ASP A 249 -3.60 -3.03 6.04
C ASP A 249 -2.32 -2.59 5.31
N PHE A 250 -1.24 -2.37 6.06
CA PHE A 250 0.09 -2.07 5.51
C PHE A 250 1.21 -2.27 6.53
N ALA A 251 2.45 -2.25 6.06
CA ALA A 251 3.65 -2.29 6.89
C ALA A 251 4.59 -1.12 6.58
N LEU A 252 5.36 -0.69 7.56
CA LEU A 252 6.54 0.17 7.39
C LEU A 252 7.78 -0.71 7.40
N LEU A 253 8.61 -0.65 6.37
CA LEU A 253 9.90 -1.34 6.35
C LEU A 253 11.03 -0.33 6.49
N SER A 254 11.85 -0.49 7.52
CA SER A 254 12.86 0.51 7.92
C SER A 254 14.10 -0.08 8.61
N PRO A 255 15.22 0.68 8.69
CA PRO A 255 15.49 1.93 7.97
C PRO A 255 16.06 1.66 6.55
N VAL A 256 15.56 2.35 5.53
CA VAL A 256 16.05 2.18 4.15
C VAL A 256 17.40 2.88 3.98
N LEU A 257 17.50 4.15 4.35
CA LEU A 257 18.72 4.96 4.29
C LEU A 257 19.19 5.36 5.69
N PRO A 258 20.43 5.85 5.87
CA PRO A 258 20.93 6.35 7.14
C PRO A 258 20.01 7.41 7.71
N THR A 259 19.68 7.31 9.01
CA THR A 259 18.71 8.19 9.66
C THR A 259 19.21 8.68 11.01
N LYS A 260 18.88 9.94 11.33
CA LYS A 260 19.19 10.54 12.65
C LYS A 260 18.40 9.89 13.80
N SER A 261 17.26 9.27 13.52
CA SER A 261 16.42 8.63 14.53
C SER A 261 17.02 7.35 15.10
N HIS A 262 17.95 6.70 14.39
CA HIS A 262 18.67 5.51 14.83
C HIS A 262 20.13 5.61 14.36
N PRO A 263 20.94 6.47 14.99
CA PRO A 263 22.35 6.64 14.62
C PRO A 263 23.10 5.31 14.74
N GLY A 264 23.85 4.94 13.71
CA GLY A 264 24.62 3.70 13.67
C GLY A 264 23.84 2.41 13.37
N ALA A 265 22.54 2.46 13.20
CA ALA A 265 21.79 1.30 12.74
C ALA A 265 22.17 0.93 11.31
N VAL A 266 22.32 -0.39 11.05
CA VAL A 266 22.52 -0.89 9.69
C VAL A 266 21.27 -0.61 8.89
N ASN A 267 21.41 0.19 7.82
CA ASN A 267 20.32 0.45 6.89
C ASN A 267 20.20 -0.68 5.86
N LEU A 268 19.00 -0.85 5.31
CA LEU A 268 18.72 -1.89 4.32
C LEU A 268 19.31 -1.57 2.95
N GLY A 269 19.32 -0.30 2.57
CA GLY A 269 19.48 0.09 1.17
C GLY A 269 18.27 -0.32 0.31
N TRP A 270 18.17 0.25 -0.87
CA TRP A 270 17.03 0.03 -1.76
C TRP A 270 16.93 -1.40 -2.30
N ASP A 271 18.05 -2.08 -2.54
CA ASP A 271 18.02 -3.42 -3.13
C ASP A 271 17.54 -4.48 -2.13
N ARG A 272 17.96 -4.38 -0.86
CA ARG A 272 17.46 -5.26 0.18
C ARG A 272 15.99 -4.95 0.51
N PHE A 273 15.60 -3.66 0.50
CA PHE A 273 14.21 -3.26 0.63
C PHE A 273 13.37 -3.94 -0.46
N ALA A 274 13.78 -3.82 -1.74
CA ALA A 274 13.06 -4.41 -2.87
C ALA A 274 12.92 -5.92 -2.74
N THR A 275 14.00 -6.62 -2.34
CA THR A 275 13.99 -8.07 -2.13
C THR A 275 12.97 -8.48 -1.07
N MET A 276 12.91 -7.75 0.05
CA MET A 276 11.98 -8.04 1.15
C MET A 276 10.54 -7.70 0.78
N ALA A 277 10.31 -6.58 0.09
CA ALA A 277 8.98 -6.13 -0.31
C ALA A 277 8.36 -7.00 -1.43
N ALA A 278 9.17 -7.58 -2.31
CA ALA A 278 8.72 -8.30 -3.51
C ALA A 278 7.76 -9.47 -3.24
N SER A 279 7.85 -10.11 -2.07
CA SER A 279 6.97 -11.22 -1.68
C SER A 279 5.85 -10.81 -0.72
N CYS A 280 5.76 -9.54 -0.35
CA CYS A 280 4.77 -9.07 0.60
C CYS A 280 3.39 -8.94 -0.06
N SER A 281 2.36 -9.46 0.62
CA SER A 281 0.98 -9.45 0.12
C SER A 281 0.15 -8.26 0.61
N ILE A 282 0.76 -7.37 1.40
CA ILE A 282 0.17 -6.11 1.86
C ILE A 282 1.07 -4.92 1.46
N PRO A 283 0.52 -3.70 1.34
CA PRO A 283 1.29 -2.50 1.04
C PRO A 283 2.47 -2.27 1.99
N VAL A 284 3.65 -1.97 1.46
CA VAL A 284 4.85 -1.67 2.24
C VAL A 284 5.28 -0.24 1.97
N TYR A 285 5.33 0.59 3.01
CA TYR A 285 5.92 1.92 2.95
C TYR A 285 7.40 1.86 3.30
N ALA A 286 8.21 2.56 2.53
CA ALA A 286 9.63 2.76 2.84
C ALA A 286 9.80 3.86 3.89
N LEU A 287 10.60 3.60 4.93
CA LEU A 287 10.90 4.59 5.97
C LEU A 287 12.39 4.63 6.30
N GLY A 288 12.90 5.79 6.67
CA GLY A 288 14.25 6.00 7.18
C GLY A 288 15.16 6.73 6.21
N GLY A 289 15.54 7.97 6.58
CA GLY A 289 16.45 8.81 5.81
C GLY A 289 15.89 9.39 4.51
N LEU A 290 14.59 9.22 4.25
CA LEU A 290 13.94 9.55 2.99
C LEU A 290 13.42 11.00 2.96
N GLN A 291 13.23 11.49 1.72
CA GLN A 291 12.62 12.78 1.38
C GLN A 291 11.54 12.58 0.30
N MET A 292 10.73 13.62 0.04
CA MET A 292 9.67 13.55 -0.98
C MET A 292 10.17 13.16 -2.38
N GLN A 293 11.37 13.59 -2.74
CA GLN A 293 12.01 13.24 -4.02
C GLN A 293 12.33 11.75 -4.18
N ASP A 294 12.36 10.98 -3.09
CA ASP A 294 12.64 9.55 -3.12
C ASP A 294 11.38 8.72 -3.47
N MET A 295 10.22 9.34 -3.67
CA MET A 295 8.95 8.67 -3.93
C MET A 295 9.02 7.76 -5.18
N GLU A 296 9.55 8.27 -6.30
CA GLU A 296 9.64 7.48 -7.53
C GLU A 296 10.60 6.29 -7.38
N MET A 297 11.73 6.49 -6.70
CA MET A 297 12.65 5.40 -6.36
C MET A 297 11.97 4.35 -5.48
N ALA A 298 11.18 4.77 -4.50
CA ALA A 298 10.41 3.87 -3.65
C ALA A 298 9.45 3.00 -4.46
N TRP A 299 8.72 3.58 -5.41
CA TRP A 299 7.84 2.83 -6.32
C TRP A 299 8.61 1.86 -7.22
N GLN A 300 9.74 2.28 -7.79
CA GLN A 300 10.62 1.41 -8.59
C GLN A 300 11.11 0.20 -7.78
N LYS A 301 11.23 0.34 -6.48
CA LYS A 301 11.65 -0.73 -5.55
C LYS A 301 10.48 -1.48 -4.90
N GLY A 302 9.26 -1.29 -5.38
CA GLY A 302 8.08 -2.03 -4.93
C GLY A 302 7.39 -1.47 -3.69
N ALA A 303 7.77 -0.28 -3.22
CA ALA A 303 7.06 0.35 -2.12
C ALA A 303 5.67 0.84 -2.55
N HIS A 304 4.73 0.83 -1.63
CA HIS A 304 3.44 1.52 -1.79
C HIS A 304 3.63 3.03 -1.84
N GLY A 305 4.52 3.53 -1.02
CA GLY A 305 4.85 4.93 -0.88
C GLY A 305 5.97 5.10 0.14
N ILE A 306 6.11 6.30 0.67
CA ILE A 306 7.13 6.63 1.68
C ILE A 306 6.49 7.11 2.98
N ALA A 307 7.15 6.79 4.10
CA ALA A 307 6.83 7.37 5.39
C ALA A 307 7.90 8.39 5.78
N LEU A 308 7.47 9.58 6.19
CA LEU A 308 8.35 10.69 6.54
C LEU A 308 8.07 11.17 7.96
N LEU A 309 9.14 11.47 8.70
CA LEU A 309 9.07 12.07 10.02
C LEU A 309 9.39 13.58 9.89
N ARG A 310 10.67 13.96 9.91
CA ARG A 310 11.09 15.37 9.85
C ARG A 310 10.76 16.06 8.53
N GLN A 311 10.82 15.34 7.45
CA GLN A 311 10.61 15.87 6.09
C GLN A 311 9.12 15.97 5.71
N ALA A 312 8.21 15.59 6.60
CA ALA A 312 6.77 15.77 6.41
C ALA A 312 6.29 17.17 6.82
N TRP A 313 7.14 17.93 7.58
CA TRP A 313 6.75 19.15 8.29
C TRP A 313 7.53 20.40 7.87
#